data_7fb79b81fd099dd652b2e6ab948ac242
#
_entry.id   7fb79b81fd099dd652b2e6ab948ac242
#
_cell.length_a   1.000
_cell.length_b   1.000
_cell.length_c   1.000
_cell.angle_alpha   90.00
_cell.angle_beta   90.00
_cell.angle_gamma   90.00
#
_symmetry.space_group_name_H-M   'P 1'
#
loop_
_entity.id
_entity.type
_entity.pdbx_description
1 polymer ?
#
loop_
_entity_poly.entity_id
_entity_poly.type
_entity_poly.pdbx_seq_one_letter_code
_entity_poly.pdbx_strand_id
1 'polypeptide(L)'
;MELIELKTKIRTTTGNGPARRLRMSGQIPAVVYGPKTEPVLLSVNKSDLEILFKKGGIGQVVLNLVIQKNGETLTMPAMIKELQTHPVSRNFIHIDFYEIKMDQKITAKIPVVTTGIAKGVELGGVLQIVRRELEVECLPLEVPESIEIDISDLDIGDSIHVGKISLEGEIELLEDDNYTVVTMLSPKLEEEEPEEEEEEEGEEEEAEKEDGEKPEAGGEE
;
A
#
# COMPACT_ATOMS: atom_id res chain seq x y z
N MET A 1 16.12 -9.67 -18.37
CA MET A 1 15.68 -10.06 -17.01
C MET A 1 15.39 -11.54 -16.98
N GLU A 2 15.88 -12.28 -15.98
CA GLU A 2 15.49 -13.67 -15.75
C GLU A 2 14.11 -13.67 -15.08
N LEU A 3 13.11 -14.25 -15.74
CA LEU A 3 11.79 -14.40 -15.16
C LEU A 3 11.84 -15.39 -14.01
N ILE A 4 11.44 -14.98 -12.84
CA ILE A 4 11.45 -15.82 -11.64
C ILE A 4 10.31 -16.85 -11.76
N GLU A 5 10.62 -18.13 -11.53
CA GLU A 5 9.62 -19.18 -11.54
C GLU A 5 8.96 -19.34 -10.17
N LEU A 6 7.63 -19.34 -10.14
CA LEU A 6 6.85 -19.57 -8.93
C LEU A 6 5.98 -20.82 -9.07
N LYS A 7 6.23 -21.82 -8.24
CA LYS A 7 5.47 -23.08 -8.22
C LYS A 7 4.14 -22.90 -7.51
N THR A 8 3.07 -23.28 -8.19
CA THR A 8 1.69 -23.16 -7.67
C THR A 8 0.93 -24.47 -7.84
N LYS A 9 -0.09 -24.69 -7.00
CA LYS A 9 -0.97 -25.84 -7.06
C LYS A 9 -2.40 -25.39 -7.25
N ILE A 10 -3.17 -26.11 -8.07
CA ILE A 10 -4.59 -25.84 -8.26
C ILE A 10 -5.36 -26.27 -7.00
N ARG A 11 -6.26 -25.41 -6.55
CA ARG A 11 -7.23 -25.70 -5.47
C ARG A 11 -8.65 -25.74 -6.02
N THR A 12 -9.45 -26.66 -5.49
CA THR A 12 -10.86 -26.81 -5.84
C THR A 12 -11.79 -26.26 -4.77
N THR A 13 -11.28 -26.08 -3.55
CA THR A 13 -12.06 -25.63 -2.41
C THR A 13 -12.01 -24.12 -2.25
N THR A 14 -13.19 -23.50 -2.06
CA THR A 14 -13.37 -22.06 -1.87
C THR A 14 -13.99 -21.77 -0.50
N GLY A 15 -14.02 -20.47 -0.16
CA GLY A 15 -14.64 -19.99 1.07
C GLY A 15 -13.65 -19.75 2.22
N ASN A 16 -14.15 -19.14 3.28
CA ASN A 16 -13.33 -18.65 4.40
C ASN A 16 -12.64 -19.76 5.20
N GLY A 17 -13.37 -20.85 5.49
CA GLY A 17 -12.84 -21.98 6.27
C GLY A 17 -11.63 -22.67 5.60
N PRO A 18 -11.74 -23.11 4.32
CA PRO A 18 -10.62 -23.67 3.57
C PRO A 18 -9.43 -22.70 3.44
N ALA A 19 -9.68 -21.42 3.13
CA ALA A 19 -8.64 -20.41 3.02
C ALA A 19 -7.86 -20.22 4.33
N ARG A 20 -8.57 -20.22 5.48
CA ARG A 20 -7.92 -20.15 6.80
C ARG A 20 -7.04 -21.37 7.06
N ARG A 21 -7.51 -22.61 6.73
CA ARG A 21 -6.70 -23.82 6.90
C ARG A 21 -5.44 -23.81 6.02
N LEU A 22 -5.55 -23.35 4.78
CA LEU A 22 -4.39 -23.18 3.89
C LEU A 22 -3.34 -22.24 4.49
N ARG A 23 -3.76 -21.07 5.00
CA ARG A 23 -2.81 -20.13 5.64
C ARG A 23 -2.16 -20.72 6.89
N MET A 24 -2.89 -21.50 7.68
CA MET A 24 -2.33 -22.21 8.84
C MET A 24 -1.30 -23.29 8.45
N SER A 25 -1.43 -23.90 7.26
CA SER A 25 -0.47 -24.86 6.72
C SER A 25 0.68 -24.21 5.96
N GLY A 26 0.83 -22.87 6.01
CA GLY A 26 1.90 -22.15 5.32
C GLY A 26 1.67 -21.97 3.81
N GLN A 27 0.42 -22.18 3.35
CA GLN A 27 0.03 -21.93 1.95
C GLN A 27 -0.87 -20.71 1.86
N ILE A 28 -0.68 -19.91 0.83
CA ILE A 28 -1.45 -18.70 0.59
C ILE A 28 -2.40 -18.94 -0.56
N PRO A 29 -3.71 -18.67 -0.39
CA PRO A 29 -4.65 -18.74 -1.48
C PRO A 29 -4.35 -17.65 -2.52
N ALA A 30 -4.41 -18.02 -3.79
CA ALA A 30 -4.20 -17.14 -4.92
C ALA A 30 -5.23 -17.40 -6.01
N VAL A 31 -5.29 -16.47 -6.96
CA VAL A 31 -6.09 -16.59 -8.18
C VAL A 31 -5.24 -16.09 -9.34
N VAL A 32 -5.30 -16.78 -10.48
CA VAL A 32 -4.79 -16.26 -11.74
C VAL A 32 -5.96 -16.03 -12.69
N TYR A 33 -5.97 -14.89 -13.34
CA TYR A 33 -6.97 -14.52 -14.35
C TYR A 33 -6.31 -13.67 -15.44
N GLY A 34 -6.97 -13.58 -16.58
CA GLY A 34 -6.47 -12.84 -17.73
C GLY A 34 -7.56 -12.59 -18.77
N PRO A 35 -7.28 -11.80 -19.83
CA PRO A 35 -8.29 -11.39 -20.80
C PRO A 35 -8.82 -12.55 -21.65
N LYS A 36 -8.10 -13.68 -21.72
CA LYS A 36 -8.49 -14.87 -22.50
C LYS A 36 -8.52 -16.16 -21.69
N THR A 37 -8.15 -16.11 -20.41
CA THR A 37 -8.04 -17.29 -19.54
C THR A 37 -9.12 -17.25 -18.48
N GLU A 38 -9.81 -18.37 -18.28
CA GLU A 38 -10.76 -18.52 -17.18
C GLU A 38 -10.03 -18.42 -15.84
N PRO A 39 -10.64 -17.79 -14.81
CA PRO A 39 -10.03 -17.67 -13.50
C PRO A 39 -9.70 -19.04 -12.88
N VAL A 40 -8.44 -19.27 -12.55
CA VAL A 40 -7.97 -20.50 -11.93
C VAL A 40 -7.59 -20.24 -10.47
N LEU A 41 -8.13 -21.03 -9.58
CA LEU A 41 -7.85 -20.95 -8.16
C LEU A 41 -6.55 -21.68 -7.84
N LEU A 42 -5.61 -20.98 -7.22
CA LEU A 42 -4.28 -21.47 -6.92
C LEU A 42 -3.99 -21.43 -5.42
N SER A 43 -2.97 -22.17 -5.02
CA SER A 43 -2.30 -22.04 -3.72
C SER A 43 -0.79 -21.96 -3.93
N VAL A 44 -0.13 -21.09 -3.17
CA VAL A 44 1.30 -20.81 -3.23
C VAL A 44 1.93 -21.01 -1.85
N ASN A 45 3.15 -21.51 -1.79
CA ASN A 45 3.88 -21.61 -0.53
C ASN A 45 4.32 -20.23 -0.04
N LYS A 46 4.13 -19.95 1.24
CA LYS A 46 4.55 -18.70 1.88
C LYS A 46 6.05 -18.46 1.73
N SER A 47 6.88 -19.49 1.92
CA SER A 47 8.33 -19.37 1.82
C SER A 47 8.82 -19.00 0.43
N ASP A 48 8.19 -19.53 -0.63
CA ASP A 48 8.57 -19.24 -2.01
C ASP A 48 8.26 -17.76 -2.34
N LEU A 49 7.15 -17.24 -1.82
CA LEU A 49 6.79 -15.83 -1.94
C LEU A 49 7.73 -14.91 -1.17
N GLU A 50 8.11 -15.26 0.06
CA GLU A 50 9.05 -14.47 0.84
C GLU A 50 10.42 -14.37 0.15
N ILE A 51 10.86 -15.44 -0.51
CA ILE A 51 12.10 -15.44 -1.30
C ILE A 51 11.95 -14.55 -2.53
N LEU A 52 10.80 -14.61 -3.21
CA LEU A 52 10.51 -13.79 -4.39
C LEU A 52 10.56 -12.30 -4.05
N PHE A 53 9.86 -11.89 -2.99
CA PHE A 53 9.83 -10.49 -2.57
C PHE A 53 11.17 -9.97 -2.01
N LYS A 54 11.99 -10.83 -1.46
CA LYS A 54 13.37 -10.47 -1.05
C LYS A 54 14.29 -10.23 -2.23
N LYS A 55 14.04 -10.89 -3.37
CA LYS A 55 14.88 -10.78 -4.57
C LYS A 55 14.43 -9.68 -5.52
N GLY A 56 13.11 -9.48 -5.66
CA GLY A 56 12.52 -8.60 -6.68
C GLY A 56 11.81 -7.36 -6.13
N GLY A 57 11.92 -7.08 -4.81
CA GLY A 57 11.19 -5.96 -4.20
C GLY A 57 9.69 -6.20 -4.02
N ILE A 58 8.97 -5.19 -3.51
CA ILE A 58 7.52 -5.25 -3.22
C ILE A 58 6.68 -4.79 -4.45
N GLY A 59 7.34 -4.46 -5.56
CA GLY A 59 6.68 -3.98 -6.78
C GLY A 59 5.95 -5.05 -7.58
N GLN A 60 5.38 -4.65 -8.69
CA GLN A 60 4.70 -5.56 -9.63
C GLN A 60 5.75 -6.38 -10.40
N VAL A 61 6.05 -7.57 -9.90
CA VAL A 61 7.06 -8.46 -10.47
C VAL A 61 6.43 -9.34 -11.55
N VAL A 62 7.06 -9.35 -12.72
CA VAL A 62 6.74 -10.29 -13.80
C VAL A 62 7.40 -11.63 -13.51
N LEU A 63 6.63 -12.71 -13.54
CA LEU A 63 7.09 -14.04 -13.17
C LEU A 63 6.47 -15.14 -14.06
N ASN A 64 7.10 -16.32 -14.08
CA ASN A 64 6.54 -17.50 -14.70
C ASN A 64 5.80 -18.33 -13.63
N LEU A 65 4.47 -18.42 -13.75
CA LEU A 65 3.67 -19.31 -12.92
C LEU A 65 3.79 -20.75 -13.44
N VAL A 66 4.30 -21.62 -12.59
CA VAL A 66 4.38 -23.07 -12.85
C VAL A 66 3.21 -23.75 -12.13
N ILE A 67 2.13 -24.00 -12.87
CA ILE A 67 0.88 -24.56 -12.31
C ILE A 67 0.91 -26.08 -12.43
N GLN A 68 0.84 -26.75 -11.30
CA GLN A 68 0.71 -28.21 -11.23
C GLN A 68 -0.76 -28.65 -11.25
N LYS A 69 -1.17 -29.34 -12.32
CA LYS A 69 -2.51 -29.92 -12.48
C LYS A 69 -2.39 -31.41 -12.79
N ASN A 70 -2.79 -32.26 -11.84
CA ASN A 70 -2.90 -33.73 -12.03
C ASN A 70 -1.64 -34.42 -12.63
N GLY A 71 -0.44 -33.91 -12.38
CA GLY A 71 0.80 -34.44 -12.93
C GLY A 71 1.29 -33.74 -14.19
N GLU A 72 0.52 -32.85 -14.79
CA GLU A 72 0.94 -31.96 -15.85
C GLU A 72 1.39 -30.62 -15.28
N THR A 73 2.39 -30.05 -15.91
CA THR A 73 2.93 -28.74 -15.54
C THR A 73 2.63 -27.75 -16.65
N LEU A 74 1.85 -26.72 -16.33
CA LEU A 74 1.57 -25.61 -17.23
C LEU A 74 2.38 -24.39 -16.78
N THR A 75 3.16 -23.79 -17.67
CA THR A 75 3.89 -22.56 -17.39
C THR A 75 3.24 -21.41 -18.15
N MET A 76 2.94 -20.32 -17.44
CA MET A 76 2.38 -19.10 -18.04
C MET A 76 3.03 -17.86 -17.45
N PRO A 77 3.32 -16.84 -18.28
CA PRO A 77 3.80 -15.54 -17.79
C PRO A 77 2.66 -14.80 -17.12
N ALA A 78 2.91 -14.31 -15.92
CA ALA A 78 1.96 -13.54 -15.14
C ALA A 78 2.66 -12.46 -14.33
N MET A 79 1.89 -11.44 -13.94
CA MET A 79 2.33 -10.42 -12.99
C MET A 79 1.51 -10.51 -11.71
N ILE A 80 2.07 -10.03 -10.62
CA ILE A 80 1.32 -9.83 -9.39
C ILE A 80 0.51 -8.54 -9.54
N LYS A 81 -0.82 -8.66 -9.63
CA LYS A 81 -1.72 -7.50 -9.75
C LYS A 81 -2.03 -6.88 -8.39
N GLU A 82 -2.28 -7.73 -7.39
CA GLU A 82 -2.59 -7.30 -6.04
C GLU A 82 -2.03 -8.29 -5.02
N LEU A 83 -1.47 -7.74 -3.95
CA LEU A 83 -0.98 -8.49 -2.80
C LEU A 83 -1.68 -8.02 -1.54
N GLN A 84 -2.52 -8.86 -0.96
CA GLN A 84 -3.19 -8.56 0.30
C GLN A 84 -2.37 -9.04 1.48
N THR A 85 -2.06 -8.14 2.39
CA THR A 85 -1.33 -8.42 3.62
C THR A 85 -2.16 -8.07 4.85
N HIS A 86 -1.93 -8.75 5.96
CA HIS A 86 -2.59 -8.42 7.22
C HIS A 86 -1.95 -7.16 7.83
N PRO A 87 -2.73 -6.12 8.18
CA PRO A 87 -2.20 -4.81 8.58
C PRO A 87 -1.27 -4.86 9.81
N VAL A 88 -1.57 -5.72 10.78
CA VAL A 88 -0.78 -5.82 12.02
C VAL A 88 0.35 -6.84 11.91
N SER A 89 0.03 -8.08 11.48
CA SER A 89 1.01 -9.18 11.45
C SER A 89 1.85 -9.23 10.17
N ARG A 90 1.51 -8.41 9.16
CA ARG A 90 2.15 -8.34 7.83
C ARG A 90 2.22 -9.68 7.09
N ASN A 91 1.43 -10.68 7.54
CA ASN A 91 1.34 -11.96 6.84
C ASN A 91 0.55 -11.82 5.55
N PHE A 92 0.97 -12.53 4.51
CA PHE A 92 0.25 -12.58 3.24
C PHE A 92 -1.10 -13.27 3.42
N ILE A 93 -2.16 -12.63 2.89
CA ILE A 93 -3.54 -13.11 2.96
C ILE A 93 -3.98 -13.69 1.62
N HIS A 94 -3.77 -12.96 0.55
CA HIS A 94 -4.20 -13.33 -0.80
C HIS A 94 -3.26 -12.73 -1.85
N ILE A 95 -3.18 -13.37 -3.01
CA ILE A 95 -2.40 -12.88 -4.15
C ILE A 95 -3.22 -13.04 -5.40
N ASP A 96 -3.29 -11.97 -6.17
CA ASP A 96 -3.92 -11.92 -7.48
C ASP A 96 -2.84 -11.90 -8.54
N PHE A 97 -2.84 -12.92 -9.40
CA PHE A 97 -1.99 -12.98 -10.57
C PHE A 97 -2.78 -12.62 -11.81
N TYR A 98 -2.21 -11.80 -12.65
CA TYR A 98 -2.76 -11.44 -13.94
C TYR A 98 -1.89 -12.03 -15.04
N GLU A 99 -2.49 -12.82 -15.94
CA GLU A 99 -1.80 -13.35 -17.12
C GLU A 99 -1.45 -12.20 -18.05
N ILE A 100 -0.20 -12.14 -18.46
CA ILE A 100 0.31 -11.09 -19.33
C ILE A 100 0.75 -11.67 -20.68
N LYS A 101 0.68 -10.82 -21.70
CA LYS A 101 1.29 -11.06 -22.99
C LYS A 101 2.43 -10.08 -23.17
N MET A 102 3.58 -10.58 -23.62
CA MET A 102 4.77 -9.75 -23.79
C MET A 102 4.61 -8.61 -24.79
N ASP A 103 3.65 -8.74 -25.72
CA ASP A 103 3.40 -7.80 -26.81
C ASP A 103 2.33 -6.74 -26.48
N GLN A 104 1.79 -6.73 -25.26
CA GLN A 104 0.73 -5.80 -24.86
C GLN A 104 1.18 -4.92 -23.71
N LYS A 105 0.92 -3.62 -23.81
CA LYS A 105 1.13 -2.68 -22.69
C LYS A 105 0.27 -3.10 -21.51
N ILE A 106 0.82 -2.96 -20.34
CA ILE A 106 0.17 -3.26 -19.05
C ILE A 106 0.21 -2.05 -18.15
N THR A 107 -0.84 -1.90 -17.33
CA THR A 107 -0.86 -0.90 -16.27
C THR A 107 -0.24 -1.49 -15.01
N ALA A 108 0.82 -0.87 -14.53
CA ALA A 108 1.57 -1.28 -13.35
C ALA A 108 1.64 -0.15 -12.32
N LYS A 109 1.62 -0.51 -11.00
CA LYS A 109 1.87 0.42 -9.91
C LYS A 109 3.32 0.30 -9.46
N ILE A 110 4.09 1.37 -9.60
CA ILE A 110 5.51 1.38 -9.29
C ILE A 110 5.76 2.21 -8.05
N PRO A 111 6.49 1.68 -7.04
CA PRO A 111 6.81 2.42 -5.84
C PRO A 111 7.76 3.58 -6.14
N VAL A 112 7.53 4.70 -5.48
CA VAL A 112 8.39 5.88 -5.51
C VAL A 112 9.43 5.78 -4.40
N VAL A 113 10.69 5.94 -4.76
CA VAL A 113 11.83 5.99 -3.84
C VAL A 113 12.49 7.36 -3.95
N THR A 114 12.63 8.05 -2.83
CA THR A 114 13.33 9.34 -2.78
C THR A 114 14.82 9.13 -2.57
N THR A 115 15.65 9.82 -3.34
CA THR A 115 17.11 9.79 -3.24
C THR A 115 17.66 11.17 -2.83
N GLY A 116 18.74 11.19 -2.03
CA GLY A 116 19.33 12.41 -1.51
C GLY A 116 18.76 12.89 -0.20
N ILE A 117 19.28 14.01 0.31
CA ILE A 117 18.81 14.72 1.52
C ILE A 117 18.37 16.10 1.07
N ALA A 118 17.12 16.45 1.30
CA ALA A 118 16.58 17.74 0.90
C ALA A 118 17.13 18.87 1.76
N LYS A 119 17.47 20.00 1.15
CA LYS A 119 17.90 21.23 1.84
C LYS A 119 16.87 21.69 2.88
N GLY A 120 15.58 21.54 2.55
CA GLY A 120 14.49 21.86 3.47
C GLY A 120 14.47 21.03 4.76
N VAL A 121 14.95 19.78 4.73
CA VAL A 121 15.06 18.93 5.96
C VAL A 121 16.15 19.47 6.88
N GLU A 122 17.29 19.95 6.33
CA GLU A 122 18.37 20.58 7.12
C GLU A 122 17.90 21.86 7.82
N LEU A 123 16.90 22.54 7.23
CA LEU A 123 16.27 23.75 7.77
C LEU A 123 15.10 23.44 8.73
N GLY A 124 14.88 22.15 9.06
CA GLY A 124 13.82 21.71 9.97
C GLY A 124 12.48 21.39 9.29
N GLY A 125 12.39 21.40 7.95
CA GLY A 125 11.20 20.99 7.20
C GLY A 125 10.94 19.49 7.32
N VAL A 126 9.68 19.10 7.10
CA VAL A 126 9.23 17.71 7.10
C VAL A 126 8.92 17.26 5.68
N LEU A 127 9.63 16.21 5.20
CA LEU A 127 9.36 15.59 3.91
C LEU A 127 8.09 14.74 4.00
N GLN A 128 7.10 15.07 3.18
CA GLN A 128 5.87 14.28 3.06
C GLN A 128 5.77 13.67 1.67
N ILE A 129 5.73 12.35 1.61
CA ILE A 129 5.44 11.60 0.38
C ILE A 129 3.92 11.46 0.30
N VAL A 130 3.29 12.19 -0.61
CA VAL A 130 1.84 12.20 -0.84
C VAL A 130 1.43 10.94 -1.61
N ARG A 131 2.21 10.59 -2.64
CA ARG A 131 2.01 9.40 -3.46
C ARG A 131 3.20 8.49 -3.32
N ARG A 132 2.96 7.29 -2.81
CA ARG A 132 4.02 6.26 -2.64
C ARG A 132 4.15 5.33 -3.84
N GLU A 133 3.14 5.30 -4.70
CA GLU A 133 3.07 4.48 -5.90
C GLU A 133 2.47 5.33 -7.02
N LEU A 134 3.00 5.17 -8.23
CA LEU A 134 2.49 5.81 -9.45
C LEU A 134 2.02 4.75 -10.43
N GLU A 135 0.89 5.02 -11.11
CA GLU A 135 0.37 4.15 -12.16
C GLU A 135 1.00 4.48 -13.50
N VAL A 136 1.66 3.49 -14.09
CA VAL A 136 2.32 3.63 -15.38
C VAL A 136 1.80 2.59 -16.38
N GLU A 137 1.82 2.95 -17.65
CA GLU A 137 1.57 2.05 -18.77
C GLU A 137 2.87 1.77 -19.51
N CYS A 138 3.31 0.52 -19.53
CA CYS A 138 4.55 0.11 -20.18
C CYS A 138 4.49 -1.34 -20.67
N LEU A 139 5.50 -1.77 -21.41
CA LEU A 139 5.67 -3.18 -21.77
C LEU A 139 6.13 -4.00 -20.56
N PRO A 140 5.71 -5.28 -20.43
CA PRO A 140 6.06 -6.13 -19.28
C PRO A 140 7.57 -6.27 -19.01
N LEU A 141 8.39 -6.15 -20.04
CA LEU A 141 9.85 -6.26 -19.93
C LEU A 141 10.52 -4.94 -19.50
N GLU A 142 9.80 -3.83 -19.56
CA GLU A 142 10.32 -2.48 -19.27
C GLU A 142 9.83 -1.93 -17.93
N VAL A 143 9.07 -2.74 -17.16
CA VAL A 143 8.61 -2.35 -15.82
C VAL A 143 9.81 -2.11 -14.92
N PRO A 144 10.06 -0.87 -14.42
CA PRO A 144 11.12 -0.60 -13.46
C PRO A 144 10.73 -1.09 -12.07
N GLU A 145 11.72 -1.42 -11.25
CA GLU A 145 11.49 -1.85 -9.85
C GLU A 145 11.05 -0.69 -8.96
N SER A 146 11.52 0.51 -9.24
CA SER A 146 11.18 1.74 -8.51
C SER A 146 11.38 2.97 -9.37
N ILE A 147 10.67 4.05 -9.04
CA ILE A 147 10.88 5.38 -9.62
C ILE A 147 11.69 6.18 -8.61
N GLU A 148 12.92 6.52 -8.99
CA GLU A 148 13.81 7.32 -8.16
C GLU A 148 13.57 8.81 -8.39
N ILE A 149 13.34 9.54 -7.30
CA ILE A 149 13.13 10.99 -7.33
C ILE A 149 14.22 11.64 -6.47
N ASP A 150 15.04 12.47 -7.11
CA ASP A 150 16.04 13.27 -6.40
C ASP A 150 15.35 14.43 -5.70
N ILE A 151 15.52 14.48 -4.37
CA ILE A 151 14.95 15.50 -3.48
C ILE A 151 16.01 16.50 -3.00
N SER A 152 17.26 16.40 -3.43
CA SER A 152 18.39 17.17 -2.88
C SER A 152 18.20 18.69 -2.97
N ASP A 153 17.51 19.17 -4.01
CA ASP A 153 17.29 20.60 -4.24
C ASP A 153 15.97 21.15 -3.68
N LEU A 154 15.19 20.35 -2.97
CA LEU A 154 13.91 20.78 -2.40
C LEU A 154 14.10 21.69 -1.18
N ASP A 155 13.53 22.89 -1.26
CA ASP A 155 13.40 23.84 -0.16
C ASP A 155 12.04 23.71 0.56
N ILE A 156 11.90 24.37 1.73
CA ILE A 156 10.64 24.38 2.49
C ILE A 156 9.54 25.04 1.66
N GLY A 157 8.41 24.34 1.48
CA GLY A 157 7.28 24.78 0.67
C GLY A 157 7.30 24.29 -0.78
N ASP A 158 8.39 23.68 -1.21
CA ASP A 158 8.49 23.12 -2.56
C ASP A 158 7.75 21.79 -2.69
N SER A 159 7.37 21.47 -3.93
CA SER A 159 6.75 20.21 -4.30
C SER A 159 7.24 19.67 -5.64
N ILE A 160 7.32 18.36 -5.74
CA ILE A 160 7.59 17.66 -7.00
C ILE A 160 6.27 17.08 -7.50
N HIS A 161 5.93 17.45 -8.75
CA HIS A 161 4.76 16.97 -9.45
C HIS A 161 5.12 15.84 -10.41
N VAL A 162 4.14 15.02 -10.78
CA VAL A 162 4.28 13.88 -11.71
C VAL A 162 4.96 14.31 -13.02
N GLY A 163 4.57 15.46 -13.59
CA GLY A 163 5.14 15.96 -14.85
C GLY A 163 6.62 16.38 -14.82
N LYS A 164 7.25 16.43 -13.62
CA LYS A 164 8.70 16.71 -13.49
C LYS A 164 9.54 15.44 -13.41
N ILE A 165 8.90 14.26 -13.35
CA ILE A 165 9.59 12.99 -13.21
C ILE A 165 10.01 12.50 -14.60
N SER A 166 11.30 12.34 -14.81
CA SER A 166 11.84 11.77 -16.04
C SER A 166 11.91 10.25 -15.90
N LEU A 167 11.17 9.53 -16.73
CA LEU A 167 11.23 8.07 -16.79
C LEU A 167 12.06 7.64 -17.99
N GLU A 168 12.86 6.59 -17.82
CA GLU A 168 13.63 6.00 -18.92
C GLU A 168 12.78 4.94 -19.63
N GLY A 169 12.76 4.95 -20.98
CA GLY A 169 12.02 3.99 -21.81
C GLY A 169 10.67 4.48 -22.33
N GLU A 170 9.87 3.56 -22.91
CA GLU A 170 8.52 3.82 -23.42
C GLU A 170 7.46 3.69 -22.31
N ILE A 171 7.67 4.44 -21.21
CA ILE A 171 6.79 4.42 -20.03
C ILE A 171 5.91 5.66 -20.07
N GLU A 172 4.59 5.45 -20.07
CA GLU A 172 3.60 6.51 -20.02
C GLU A 172 2.97 6.57 -18.62
N LEU A 173 2.99 7.76 -17.99
CA LEU A 173 2.29 8.01 -16.73
C LEU A 173 0.80 8.18 -17.03
N LEU A 174 -0.05 7.45 -16.32
CA LEU A 174 -1.51 7.56 -16.45
C LEU A 174 -2.12 8.63 -15.56
N GLU A 175 -1.36 9.14 -14.61
CA GLU A 175 -1.78 10.19 -13.69
C GLU A 175 -1.58 11.58 -14.32
N ASP A 176 -2.40 12.56 -13.90
CA ASP A 176 -2.27 13.94 -14.37
C ASP A 176 -0.93 14.56 -13.91
N ASP A 177 -0.28 15.31 -14.81
CA ASP A 177 1.02 15.97 -14.58
C ASP A 177 1.06 16.90 -13.37
N ASN A 178 -0.10 17.41 -12.94
CA ASN A 178 -0.24 18.34 -11.82
C ASN A 178 -0.31 17.68 -10.44
N TYR A 179 -0.38 16.35 -10.37
CA TYR A 179 -0.42 15.69 -9.07
C TYR A 179 0.91 15.80 -8.35
N THR A 180 0.84 16.16 -7.07
CA THR A 180 2.02 16.24 -6.20
C THR A 180 2.40 14.85 -5.72
N VAL A 181 3.65 14.48 -5.92
CA VAL A 181 4.23 13.21 -5.46
C VAL A 181 4.91 13.37 -4.11
N VAL A 182 5.77 14.39 -4.02
CA VAL A 182 6.52 14.71 -2.80
C VAL A 182 6.37 16.21 -2.51
N THR A 183 6.21 16.56 -1.25
CA THR A 183 6.18 17.96 -0.79
C THR A 183 6.99 18.13 0.48
N MET A 184 7.57 19.31 0.63
CA MET A 184 8.30 19.72 1.83
C MET A 184 7.45 20.69 2.64
N LEU A 185 7.02 20.28 3.82
CA LEU A 185 6.24 21.11 4.73
C LEU A 185 7.14 21.89 5.69
N SER A 186 6.73 23.13 6.01
CA SER A 186 7.36 23.86 7.11
C SER A 186 7.12 23.13 8.45
N PRO A 187 8.08 23.15 9.37
CA PRO A 187 7.83 22.63 10.71
C PRO A 187 6.65 23.40 11.31
N LYS A 188 5.65 22.68 11.81
CA LYS A 188 4.60 23.27 12.63
C LYS A 188 5.28 23.61 13.96
N LEU A 189 5.65 24.86 14.15
CA LEU A 189 5.88 25.37 15.50
C LEU A 189 4.56 25.17 16.22
N GLU A 190 4.47 24.23 17.15
CA GLU A 190 3.50 24.29 18.22
C GLU A 190 3.81 25.60 18.95
N GLU A 191 3.06 26.65 18.66
CA GLU A 191 2.90 27.75 19.61
C GLU A 191 2.28 27.06 20.82
N GLU A 192 3.12 26.82 21.84
CA GLU A 192 2.65 26.70 23.21
C GLU A 192 1.93 28.03 23.48
N GLU A 193 0.59 28.05 23.27
CA GLU A 193 -0.23 29.09 23.88
C GLU A 193 0.03 28.98 25.38
N PRO A 194 0.47 30.05 26.04
CA PRO A 194 0.61 30.04 27.50
C PRO A 194 -0.80 29.85 28.08
N GLU A 195 -1.04 28.70 28.71
CA GLU A 195 -2.10 28.49 29.66
C GLU A 195 -1.80 29.34 30.92
N GLU A 196 -1.99 30.63 30.83
CA GLU A 196 -2.07 31.56 31.97
C GLU A 196 -3.12 32.58 31.61
N GLU A 197 -4.34 32.37 32.13
CA GLU A 197 -5.39 33.35 32.51
C GLU A 197 -6.81 32.76 32.38
N GLU A 198 -7.13 31.75 33.16
CA GLU A 198 -8.52 31.38 33.53
C GLU A 198 -8.58 30.71 34.91
N GLU A 199 -7.94 31.31 35.89
CA GLU A 199 -8.10 30.96 37.33
C GLU A 199 -8.49 32.19 38.21
N GLU A 200 -9.31 33.09 37.72
CA GLU A 200 -9.84 34.17 38.57
C GLU A 200 -11.30 34.61 38.31
N GLU A 201 -12.19 33.76 37.81
CA GLU A 201 -13.62 34.05 37.77
C GLU A 201 -14.52 32.87 38.18
N GLY A 202 -14.14 32.09 39.18
CA GLY A 202 -14.87 30.90 39.64
C GLY A 202 -15.26 30.92 41.14
N GLU A 203 -15.07 32.00 41.90
CA GLU A 203 -15.35 32.03 43.35
C GLU A 203 -16.45 33.00 43.80
N GLU A 204 -17.41 33.39 43.01
CA GLU A 204 -18.54 34.23 43.47
C GLU A 204 -19.96 33.77 43.05
N GLU A 205 -20.23 32.48 42.83
CA GLU A 205 -21.61 32.00 42.61
C GLU A 205 -21.95 30.69 43.35
N GLU A 206 -21.43 30.47 44.54
CA GLU A 206 -21.84 29.37 45.44
C GLU A 206 -22.29 29.87 46.80
N ALA A 207 -23.20 30.84 46.86
CA ALA A 207 -23.90 31.22 48.09
C ALA A 207 -25.28 31.80 47.78
N GLU A 208 -26.21 31.00 47.31
CA GLU A 208 -27.67 31.24 47.49
C GLU A 208 -28.44 30.16 46.73
N LYS A 209 -28.74 29.06 47.43
CA LYS A 209 -30.04 28.31 47.32
C LYS A 209 -29.95 26.96 48.04
N GLU A 210 -29.73 26.99 49.34
CA GLU A 210 -30.34 26.08 50.29
C GLU A 210 -31.66 26.71 50.74
N ASP A 211 -32.77 26.23 50.26
CA ASP A 211 -33.96 26.01 51.07
C ASP A 211 -35.10 25.48 50.18
N GLY A 212 -35.78 24.44 50.65
CA GLY A 212 -37.10 24.02 50.16
C GLY A 212 -37.13 22.68 49.40
N GLU A 213 -37.24 21.65 50.11
CA GLU A 213 -38.44 20.87 50.47
C GLU A 213 -38.49 19.47 49.83
N LYS A 214 -38.35 18.50 50.71
CA LYS A 214 -38.78 17.09 50.59
C LYS A 214 -40.30 16.98 50.90
N PRO A 215 -41.01 15.81 50.82
CA PRO A 215 -40.94 14.61 50.01
C PRO A 215 -42.34 14.18 49.45
N GLU A 216 -42.46 13.06 48.76
CA GLU A 216 -43.48 11.98 48.82
C GLU A 216 -43.40 11.19 47.52
N ALA A 217 -43.06 9.91 47.53
CA ALA A 217 -43.78 8.69 47.94
C ALA A 217 -44.83 8.20 46.93
N GLY A 218 -44.68 6.98 46.49
CA GLY A 218 -45.67 6.10 45.91
C GLY A 218 -45.53 5.92 44.40
N GLY A 219 -45.42 4.75 43.80
CA GLY A 219 -45.90 3.45 44.08
C GLY A 219 -46.34 2.83 42.78
N GLU A 220 -45.97 1.57 42.57
CA GLU A 220 -46.70 0.55 41.79
C GLU A 220 -47.22 0.84 40.36
N GLU A 221 -46.72 0.22 39.31
CA GLU A 221 -47.07 -1.12 38.77
C GLU A 221 -46.03 -1.62 37.80
#